data_922935ffb88a70e1fa605e9bf7d4fd32
#
_entry.id   922935ffb88a70e1fa605e9bf7d4fd32
#
_cell.length_a   1.000
_cell.length_b   1.000
_cell.length_c   1.000
_cell.angle_alpha   90.00
_cell.angle_beta   90.00
_cell.angle_gamma   90.00
#
_symmetry.space_group_name_H-M   'P 1'
#
loop_
_entity.id
_entity.type
_entity.pdbx_description
1 polymer ?
#
loop_
_entity_poly.entity_id
_entity_poly.type
_entity_poly.pdbx_seq_one_letter_code
_entity_poly.pdbx_strand_id
1 'polypeptide(L)'
;EIYGSASLLYTPKEYWSFSLAEDFFYNTLDATTPKCPFPERLTSLTAVAAQYKDSRLTVTASLLGTFITETLEIGEAAPDRSKLSPAVSLSYRLFSEQNLRLRASYKHSYRIPTFNDLYYYRLGNRSLRPEKANEYNIGITWSKPFVSFLNYFSVTIDGYYNDVTDKIVAF
;
A
#
# COMPACT_ATOMS: atom_id res chain seq x y z
N GLU A 1 -15.76 15.15 3.62
CA GLU A 1 -15.16 13.81 3.64
C GLU A 1 -15.84 12.93 4.67
N ILE A 2 -16.20 11.70 4.30
CA ILE A 2 -16.79 10.68 5.20
C ILE A 2 -15.92 9.44 5.05
N TYR A 3 -15.61 8.80 6.18
CA TYR A 3 -14.80 7.58 6.23
C TYR A 3 -15.49 6.52 7.09
N GLY A 4 -15.48 5.28 6.64
CA GLY A 4 -15.93 4.11 7.38
C GLY A 4 -15.00 2.93 7.15
N SER A 5 -14.72 2.15 8.20
CA SER A 5 -13.89 0.96 8.10
C SER A 5 -14.44 -0.21 8.91
N ALA A 6 -14.20 -1.41 8.41
CA ALA A 6 -14.48 -2.66 9.10
C ALA A 6 -13.34 -3.65 8.88
N SER A 7 -13.00 -4.42 9.90
CA SER A 7 -11.98 -5.46 9.77
C SER A 7 -12.34 -6.72 10.53
N LEU A 8 -11.94 -7.86 10.00
CA LEU A 8 -12.09 -9.19 10.57
C LEU A 8 -10.73 -9.89 10.58
N LEU A 9 -10.36 -10.44 11.73
CA LEU A 9 -9.18 -11.28 11.88
C LEU A 9 -9.62 -12.68 12.33
N TYR A 10 -9.18 -13.71 11.61
CA TYR A 10 -9.45 -15.10 11.90
C TYR A 10 -8.16 -15.89 12.07
N THR A 11 -7.95 -16.49 13.22
CA THR A 11 -6.74 -17.25 13.58
C THR A 11 -7.10 -18.69 13.92
N PRO A 12 -7.26 -19.60 12.91
CA PRO A 12 -7.68 -20.97 13.13
C PRO A 12 -6.65 -21.81 13.87
N LYS A 13 -5.37 -21.44 13.79
CA LYS A 13 -4.22 -22.11 14.43
C LYS A 13 -3.17 -21.07 14.79
N GLU A 14 -2.27 -21.38 15.71
CA GLU A 14 -1.20 -20.48 16.18
C GLU A 14 -0.28 -19.94 15.06
N TYR A 15 -0.15 -20.70 13.97
CA TYR A 15 0.73 -20.35 12.85
C TYR A 15 0.00 -19.81 11.62
N TRP A 16 -1.35 -19.77 11.61
CA TRP A 16 -2.13 -19.21 10.52
C TRP A 16 -3.01 -18.06 10.99
N SER A 17 -2.97 -16.95 10.28
CA SER A 17 -3.94 -15.87 10.43
C SER A 17 -4.43 -15.39 9.06
N PHE A 18 -5.71 -15.07 9.00
CA PHE A 18 -6.38 -14.51 7.83
C PHE A 18 -7.05 -13.21 8.24
N SER A 19 -6.91 -12.20 7.41
CA SER A 19 -7.57 -10.92 7.65
C SER A 19 -8.35 -10.48 6.42
N LEU A 20 -9.49 -9.85 6.69
CA LEU A 20 -10.31 -9.13 5.72
C LEU A 20 -10.53 -7.73 6.27
N ALA A 21 -10.28 -6.72 5.47
CA ALA A 21 -10.57 -5.33 5.81
C ALA A 21 -11.28 -4.65 4.64
N GLU A 22 -12.19 -3.75 4.98
CA GLU A 22 -12.92 -2.92 4.03
C GLU A 22 -12.90 -1.49 4.52
N ASP A 23 -12.45 -0.56 3.67
CA ASP A 23 -12.43 0.86 3.92
C ASP A 23 -13.26 1.58 2.85
N PHE A 24 -14.15 2.46 3.29
CA PHE A 24 -14.95 3.33 2.43
C PHE A 24 -14.58 4.79 2.66
N PHE A 25 -14.36 5.51 1.56
CA PHE A 25 -14.13 6.95 1.57
C PHE A 25 -15.12 7.62 0.62
N TYR A 26 -15.79 8.65 1.11
CA TYR A 26 -16.52 9.58 0.29
C TYR A 26 -15.90 10.96 0.41
N ASN A 27 -15.37 11.47 -0.68
CA ASN A 27 -14.68 12.74 -0.76
C ASN A 27 -15.39 13.67 -1.73
N THR A 28 -15.58 14.92 -1.30
CA THR A 28 -16.09 16.00 -2.13
C THR A 28 -15.10 17.15 -2.16
N LEU A 29 -15.01 17.86 -3.26
CA LEU A 29 -14.29 19.12 -3.34
C LEU A 29 -15.27 20.23 -3.66
N ASP A 30 -15.38 21.16 -2.73
CA ASP A 30 -16.10 22.43 -2.88
C ASP A 30 -15.09 23.58 -2.90
N ALA A 31 -15.14 24.41 -3.91
CA ALA A 31 -14.25 25.55 -4.06
C ALA A 31 -14.96 26.74 -4.69
N THR A 32 -14.64 27.92 -4.17
CA THR A 32 -15.16 29.20 -4.71
C THR A 32 -14.47 29.66 -5.99
N THR A 33 -13.54 28.84 -6.53
CA THR A 33 -12.82 29.15 -7.76
C THR A 33 -13.75 29.05 -8.99
N PRO A 34 -13.66 30.01 -9.94
CA PRO A 34 -14.42 29.94 -11.17
C PRO A 34 -14.15 28.62 -11.92
N LYS A 35 -15.20 27.92 -12.32
CA LYS A 35 -15.16 26.64 -13.06
C LYS A 35 -14.72 25.40 -12.23
N CYS A 36 -14.89 25.42 -10.90
CA CYS A 36 -14.78 24.19 -10.13
C CYS A 36 -15.86 23.20 -10.61
N PRO A 37 -15.50 21.95 -10.98
CA PRO A 37 -16.46 20.95 -11.45
C PRO A 37 -17.20 20.23 -10.31
N PHE A 38 -16.94 20.58 -9.02
CA PHE A 38 -17.50 19.96 -7.81
C PHE A 38 -17.42 18.43 -7.86
N PRO A 39 -16.20 17.87 -7.85
CA PRO A 39 -16.03 16.43 -7.94
C PRO A 39 -16.42 15.74 -6.64
N GLU A 40 -17.10 14.61 -6.79
CA GLU A 40 -17.38 13.66 -5.74
C GLU A 40 -16.69 12.33 -6.08
N ARG A 41 -16.10 11.69 -5.11
CA ARG A 41 -15.41 10.40 -5.28
C ARG A 41 -15.83 9.45 -4.18
N LEU A 42 -16.32 8.30 -4.58
CA LEU A 42 -16.49 7.14 -3.73
C LEU A 42 -15.33 6.18 -3.96
N THR A 43 -14.62 5.80 -2.90
CA THR A 43 -13.54 4.82 -2.94
C THR A 43 -13.86 3.70 -1.98
N SER A 44 -13.78 2.45 -2.46
CA SER A 44 -13.82 1.23 -1.66
C SER A 44 -12.48 0.53 -1.78
N LEU A 45 -11.90 0.17 -0.63
CA LEU A 45 -10.65 -0.58 -0.53
C LEU A 45 -10.93 -1.89 0.21
N THR A 46 -10.89 -2.99 -0.52
CA THR A 46 -11.06 -4.34 0.04
C THR A 46 -9.70 -5.01 0.14
N ALA A 47 -9.24 -5.30 1.34
CA ALA A 47 -7.96 -5.98 1.59
C ALA A 47 -8.19 -7.38 2.17
N VAL A 48 -7.58 -8.38 1.54
CA VAL A 48 -7.51 -9.74 2.07
C VAL A 48 -6.04 -10.10 2.30
N ALA A 49 -5.73 -10.73 3.44
CA ALA A 49 -4.37 -11.20 3.69
C ALA A 49 -4.38 -12.54 4.41
N ALA A 50 -3.34 -13.33 4.13
CA ALA A 50 -3.02 -14.56 4.80
C ALA A 50 -1.58 -14.50 5.31
N GLN A 51 -1.37 -14.90 6.55
CA GLN A 51 -0.04 -14.99 7.16
C GLN A 51 0.18 -16.40 7.68
N TYR A 52 1.33 -16.95 7.32
CA TYR A 52 1.92 -18.09 7.99
C TYR A 52 3.09 -17.64 8.84
N LYS A 53 3.11 -18.01 10.11
CA LYS A 53 4.18 -17.66 11.05
C LYS A 53 4.57 -18.88 11.88
N ASP A 54 5.83 -19.26 11.76
CA ASP A 54 6.48 -20.27 12.56
C ASP A 54 7.71 -19.65 13.27
N SER A 55 8.42 -20.46 14.08
CA SER A 55 9.62 -20.06 14.80
C SER A 55 10.75 -19.49 13.90
N ARG A 56 10.82 -19.93 12.64
CA ARG A 56 11.86 -19.56 11.68
C ARG A 56 11.34 -18.77 10.48
N LEU A 57 10.10 -19.03 10.07
CA LEU A 57 9.52 -18.51 8.83
C LEU A 57 8.29 -17.67 9.13
N THR A 58 8.25 -16.48 8.54
CA THR A 58 7.02 -15.69 8.43
C THR A 58 6.81 -15.35 6.96
N VAL A 59 5.65 -15.72 6.43
CA VAL A 59 5.21 -15.36 5.08
C VAL A 59 3.89 -14.65 5.20
N THR A 60 3.76 -13.51 4.55
CA THR A 60 2.48 -12.79 4.45
C THR A 60 2.20 -12.54 2.98
N ALA A 61 1.02 -12.94 2.53
CA ALA A 61 0.50 -12.62 1.20
C ALA A 61 -0.77 -11.80 1.36
N SER A 62 -0.91 -10.73 0.58
CA SER A 62 -2.10 -9.88 0.60
C SER A 62 -2.49 -9.43 -0.80
N LEU A 63 -3.77 -9.14 -0.95
CA LEU A 63 -4.37 -8.61 -2.16
C LEU A 63 -5.27 -7.43 -1.77
N LEU A 64 -5.00 -6.25 -2.33
CA LEU A 64 -5.81 -5.06 -2.17
C LEU A 64 -6.61 -4.82 -3.45
N GLY A 65 -7.93 -4.84 -3.34
CA GLY A 65 -8.85 -4.36 -4.36
C GLY A 65 -9.14 -2.88 -4.12
N THR A 66 -8.94 -2.05 -5.14
CA THR A 66 -9.27 -0.62 -5.13
C THR A 66 -10.37 -0.39 -6.15
N PHE A 67 -11.51 0.15 -5.73
CA PHE A 67 -12.66 0.46 -6.57
C PHE A 67 -13.01 1.93 -6.39
N ILE A 68 -13.16 2.66 -7.50
CA ILE A 68 -13.37 4.10 -7.50
C ILE A 68 -14.41 4.47 -8.50
N THR A 69 -15.39 5.25 -8.04
CA THR A 69 -16.39 5.92 -8.85
C THR A 69 -16.30 7.41 -8.61
N GLU A 70 -16.25 8.18 -9.68
CA GLU A 70 -16.24 9.64 -9.64
C GLU A 70 -17.47 10.21 -10.34
N THR A 71 -18.06 11.26 -9.78
CA THR A 71 -19.12 12.05 -10.38
C THR A 71 -18.73 13.52 -10.36
N LEU A 72 -19.20 14.27 -11.36
CA LEU A 72 -19.02 15.73 -11.47
C LEU A 72 -20.38 16.40 -11.64
N GLU A 73 -20.58 17.54 -11.01
CA GLU A 73 -21.76 18.37 -11.30
C GLU A 73 -21.67 19.03 -12.68
N ILE A 74 -20.47 19.36 -13.13
CA ILE A 74 -20.22 20.07 -14.38
C ILE A 74 -19.16 19.33 -15.21
N GLY A 75 -19.57 18.75 -16.33
CA GLY A 75 -18.70 18.05 -17.28
C GLY A 75 -18.75 16.54 -17.15
N GLU A 76 -17.83 15.86 -17.81
CA GLU A 76 -17.72 14.40 -17.75
C GLU A 76 -16.72 13.98 -16.64
N ALA A 77 -17.14 13.03 -15.81
CA ALA A 77 -16.29 12.44 -14.80
C ALA A 77 -15.24 11.51 -15.44
N ALA A 78 -14.15 11.27 -14.71
CA ALA A 78 -13.22 10.21 -15.07
C ALA A 78 -13.94 8.84 -15.01
N PRO A 79 -13.60 7.89 -15.91
CA PRO A 79 -14.23 6.57 -15.88
C PRO A 79 -13.96 5.84 -14.56
N ASP A 80 -14.89 5.00 -14.17
CA ASP A 80 -14.72 4.12 -13.03
C ASP A 80 -13.45 3.31 -13.14
N ARG A 81 -12.76 3.15 -12.02
CA ARG A 81 -11.47 2.47 -11.96
C ARG A 81 -11.51 1.34 -10.94
N SER A 82 -10.99 0.19 -11.36
CA SER A 82 -10.76 -0.95 -10.47
C SER A 82 -9.36 -1.48 -10.65
N LYS A 83 -8.70 -1.83 -9.56
CA LYS A 83 -7.34 -2.37 -9.58
C LYS A 83 -7.11 -3.36 -8.45
N LEU A 84 -6.44 -4.46 -8.77
CA LEU A 84 -5.91 -5.40 -7.80
C LEU A 84 -4.41 -5.15 -7.61
N SER A 85 -3.99 -5.04 -6.37
CA SER A 85 -2.61 -4.77 -5.95
C SER A 85 -2.12 -5.89 -5.03
N PRO A 86 -1.38 -6.88 -5.55
CA PRO A 86 -0.80 -7.95 -4.74
C PRO A 86 0.43 -7.47 -3.97
N ALA A 87 0.64 -8.06 -2.79
CA ALA A 87 1.88 -7.95 -2.04
C ALA A 87 2.23 -9.26 -1.36
N VAL A 88 3.51 -9.57 -1.31
CA VAL A 88 4.05 -10.75 -0.61
C VAL A 88 5.27 -10.33 0.17
N SER A 89 5.39 -10.78 1.40
CA SER A 89 6.59 -10.61 2.22
C SER A 89 7.01 -11.92 2.85
N LEU A 90 8.32 -12.11 2.94
CA LEU A 90 8.96 -13.28 3.52
C LEU A 90 10.03 -12.83 4.51
N SER A 91 10.07 -13.46 5.67
CA SER A 91 11.14 -13.32 6.66
C SER A 91 11.56 -14.70 7.14
N TYR A 92 12.82 -15.04 6.93
CA TYR A 92 13.37 -16.35 7.28
C TYR A 92 14.59 -16.23 8.19
N ARG A 93 14.57 -16.93 9.33
CA ARG A 93 15.72 -17.05 10.23
C ARG A 93 16.59 -18.20 9.76
N LEU A 94 17.78 -17.87 9.24
CA LEU A 94 18.72 -18.83 8.66
C LEU A 94 19.30 -19.79 9.73
N PHE A 95 19.65 -19.25 10.91
CA PHE A 95 20.27 -20.05 11.98
C PHE A 95 19.54 -19.83 13.31
N SER A 96 19.42 -20.87 14.11
CA SER A 96 18.76 -20.81 15.42
C SER A 96 19.62 -20.10 16.47
N GLU A 97 20.94 -20.28 16.42
CA GLU A 97 21.89 -19.74 17.39
C GLU A 97 22.38 -18.32 17.03
N GLN A 98 22.39 -17.99 15.75
CA GLN A 98 22.75 -16.66 15.26
C GLN A 98 21.48 -15.98 14.76
N ASN A 99 21.19 -14.80 15.26
CA ASN A 99 20.06 -14.01 14.77
C ASN A 99 20.34 -13.46 13.37
N LEU A 100 20.50 -14.37 12.40
CA LEU A 100 20.63 -14.02 10.99
C LEU A 100 19.27 -14.22 10.31
N ARG A 101 18.68 -13.13 9.82
CA ARG A 101 17.36 -13.09 9.22
C ARG A 101 17.45 -12.54 7.80
N LEU A 102 16.94 -13.31 6.86
CA LEU A 102 16.72 -12.88 5.48
C LEU A 102 15.29 -12.34 5.35
N ARG A 103 15.14 -11.24 4.63
CA ARG A 103 13.83 -10.63 4.30
C ARG A 103 13.75 -10.43 2.80
N ALA A 104 12.59 -10.68 2.23
CA ALA A 104 12.28 -10.35 0.86
C ALA A 104 10.82 -9.88 0.78
N SER A 105 10.54 -8.91 -0.06
CA SER A 105 9.17 -8.49 -0.32
C SER A 105 8.97 -7.99 -1.73
N TYR A 106 7.78 -8.21 -2.23
CA TYR A 106 7.23 -7.63 -3.44
C TYR A 106 5.91 -6.95 -3.11
N LYS A 107 5.69 -5.77 -3.67
CA LYS A 107 4.44 -5.03 -3.55
C LYS A 107 4.13 -4.32 -4.86
N HIS A 108 2.90 -4.46 -5.34
CA HIS A 108 2.35 -3.61 -6.37
C HIS A 108 1.56 -2.47 -5.73
N SER A 109 1.98 -1.24 -5.99
CA SER A 109 1.31 -0.02 -5.51
C SER A 109 0.51 0.62 -6.63
N TYR A 110 -0.67 1.16 -6.29
CA TYR A 110 -1.55 1.88 -7.20
C TYR A 110 -1.99 3.18 -6.54
N ARG A 111 -1.56 4.31 -7.12
CA ARG A 111 -1.90 5.65 -6.62
C ARG A 111 -2.78 6.38 -7.60
N ILE A 112 -3.91 6.85 -7.14
CA ILE A 112 -4.86 7.63 -7.91
C ILE A 112 -4.47 9.10 -7.85
N PRO A 113 -4.64 9.86 -8.96
CA PRO A 113 -4.52 11.31 -8.92
C PRO A 113 -5.51 11.90 -7.91
N THR A 114 -5.05 12.88 -7.15
CA THR A 114 -5.90 13.65 -6.24
C THR A 114 -6.82 14.59 -7.02
N PHE A 115 -7.82 15.14 -6.37
CA PHE A 115 -8.65 16.18 -6.97
C PHE A 115 -7.82 17.40 -7.42
N ASN A 116 -6.78 17.75 -6.66
CA ASN A 116 -5.87 18.82 -7.04
C ASN A 116 -5.09 18.50 -8.31
N ASP A 117 -4.60 17.25 -8.45
CA ASP A 117 -3.90 16.81 -9.65
C ASP A 117 -4.79 16.88 -10.90
N LEU A 118 -6.09 16.63 -10.75
CA LEU A 118 -7.04 16.56 -11.85
C LEU A 118 -7.73 17.90 -12.14
N TYR A 119 -8.14 18.65 -11.10
CA TYR A 119 -9.10 19.74 -11.21
C TYR A 119 -8.58 21.10 -10.75
N TYR A 120 -7.33 21.20 -10.26
CA TYR A 120 -6.78 22.48 -9.84
C TYR A 120 -6.75 23.49 -10.99
N TYR A 121 -7.25 24.70 -10.74
CA TYR A 121 -7.38 25.74 -11.76
C TYR A 121 -6.05 26.02 -12.45
N ARG A 122 -6.02 25.93 -13.79
CA ARG A 122 -4.86 26.10 -14.68
C ARG A 122 -3.75 25.04 -14.61
N LEU A 123 -3.62 24.24 -13.55
CA LEU A 123 -2.55 23.26 -13.38
C LEU A 123 -3.06 21.81 -13.39
N GLY A 124 -4.34 21.61 -13.09
CA GLY A 124 -4.93 20.26 -13.07
C GLY A 124 -5.03 19.65 -14.48
N ASN A 125 -4.74 18.36 -14.56
CA ASN A 125 -4.82 17.59 -15.80
C ASN A 125 -5.77 16.38 -15.64
N ARG A 126 -6.97 16.47 -16.24
CA ARG A 126 -8.00 15.41 -16.18
C ARG A 126 -7.60 14.12 -16.89
N SER A 127 -6.59 14.17 -17.77
CA SER A 127 -6.08 12.99 -18.49
C SER A 127 -5.02 12.19 -17.74
N LEU A 128 -4.67 12.59 -16.51
CA LEU A 128 -3.70 11.87 -15.68
C LEU A 128 -4.14 10.42 -15.44
N ARG A 129 -3.21 9.52 -15.68
CA ARG A 129 -3.37 8.11 -15.35
C ARG A 129 -2.91 7.85 -13.93
N PRO A 130 -3.50 6.84 -13.26
CA PRO A 130 -3.00 6.40 -11.97
C PRO A 130 -1.55 5.91 -12.06
N GLU A 131 -0.74 6.34 -11.12
CA GLU A 131 0.64 5.87 -10.96
C GLU A 131 0.64 4.42 -10.48
N LYS A 132 1.51 3.60 -11.05
CA LYS A 132 1.72 2.20 -10.70
C LYS A 132 3.19 2.00 -10.36
N ALA A 133 3.46 1.30 -9.27
CA ALA A 133 4.81 0.92 -8.91
C ALA A 133 4.90 -0.56 -8.55
N ASN A 134 5.94 -1.22 -9.06
CA ASN A 134 6.37 -2.54 -8.61
C ASN A 134 7.59 -2.35 -7.72
N GLU A 135 7.47 -2.71 -6.48
CA GLU A 135 8.48 -2.51 -5.45
C GLU A 135 9.05 -3.86 -5.02
N TYR A 136 10.36 -4.03 -5.17
CA TYR A 136 11.09 -5.24 -4.80
C TYR A 136 12.11 -4.88 -3.73
N ASN A 137 12.09 -5.59 -2.61
CA ASN A 137 13.02 -5.38 -1.52
C ASN A 137 13.63 -6.72 -1.09
N ILE A 138 14.92 -6.71 -0.81
CA ILE A 138 15.64 -7.81 -0.19
C ILE A 138 16.54 -7.25 0.91
N GLY A 139 16.57 -7.92 2.06
CA GLY A 139 17.36 -7.46 3.18
C GLY A 139 17.90 -8.61 4.01
N ILE A 140 19.03 -8.37 4.65
CA ILE A 140 19.64 -9.28 5.61
C ILE A 140 19.91 -8.51 6.90
N THR A 141 19.53 -9.11 8.03
CA THR A 141 19.81 -8.58 9.35
C THR A 141 20.55 -9.63 10.15
N TRP A 142 21.72 -9.27 10.65
CA TRP A 142 22.49 -10.07 11.60
C TRP A 142 22.56 -9.34 12.92
N SER A 143 22.33 -10.05 14.01
CA SER A 143 22.40 -9.48 15.34
C SER A 143 23.00 -10.45 16.32
N LYS A 144 23.82 -9.94 17.24
CA LYS A 144 24.49 -10.73 18.26
C LYS A 144 24.46 -10.01 19.60
N PRO A 145 24.02 -10.66 20.70
CA PRO A 145 24.24 -10.15 22.03
C PRO A 145 25.71 -10.32 22.42
N PHE A 146 26.29 -9.33 23.08
CA PHE A 146 27.62 -9.37 23.66
C PHE A 146 27.52 -9.22 25.19
N VAL A 147 28.38 -9.90 25.92
CA VAL A 147 28.35 -9.93 27.40
C VAL A 147 29.34 -8.94 28.03
N SER A 148 29.87 -7.99 27.26
CA SER A 148 30.89 -7.06 27.77
C SER A 148 30.47 -5.60 27.55
N PHE A 149 31.38 -4.76 27.20
CA PHE A 149 31.16 -3.33 26.92
C PHE A 149 30.01 -2.99 25.98
N LEU A 150 29.69 -3.87 25.04
CA LEU A 150 28.57 -3.76 24.11
C LEU A 150 27.51 -4.81 24.48
N ASN A 151 26.29 -4.37 24.86
CA ASN A 151 25.20 -5.28 25.20
C ASN A 151 24.57 -5.94 23.95
N TYR A 152 24.60 -5.25 22.80
CA TYR A 152 23.94 -5.72 21.57
C TYR A 152 24.57 -5.08 20.34
N PHE A 153 24.78 -5.86 19.31
CA PHE A 153 25.24 -5.39 18.00
C PHE A 153 24.31 -5.90 16.89
N SER A 154 23.90 -5.02 16.01
CA SER A 154 23.06 -5.39 14.86
C SER A 154 23.53 -4.67 13.60
N VAL A 155 23.59 -5.43 12.49
CA VAL A 155 23.84 -4.91 11.16
C VAL A 155 22.67 -5.29 10.27
N THR A 156 22.16 -4.33 9.54
CA THR A 156 21.12 -4.53 8.52
C THR A 156 21.60 -3.97 7.20
N ILE A 157 21.44 -4.76 6.14
CA ILE A 157 21.73 -4.38 4.76
C ILE A 157 20.44 -4.62 3.98
N ASP A 158 19.96 -3.58 3.29
CA ASP A 158 18.76 -3.64 2.46
C ASP A 158 19.09 -3.15 1.05
N GLY A 159 18.59 -3.89 0.05
CA GLY A 159 18.57 -3.49 -1.35
C GLY A 159 17.13 -3.36 -1.81
N TYR A 160 16.83 -2.39 -2.67
CA TYR A 160 15.51 -2.20 -3.25
C TYR A 160 15.60 -1.84 -4.72
N TYR A 161 14.55 -2.22 -5.45
CA TYR A 161 14.33 -1.84 -6.84
C TYR A 161 12.85 -1.48 -7.03
N ASN A 162 12.60 -0.30 -7.62
CA ASN A 162 11.26 0.19 -7.88
C ASN A 162 11.12 0.49 -9.38
N ASP A 163 10.12 -0.12 -10.01
CA ASP A 163 9.70 0.17 -11.38
C ASP A 163 8.38 0.96 -11.33
N VAL A 164 8.43 2.24 -11.76
CA VAL A 164 7.31 3.17 -11.66
C VAL A 164 6.85 3.60 -13.05
N THR A 165 5.56 3.44 -13.32
CA THR A 165 4.92 3.87 -14.56
C THR A 165 3.86 4.94 -14.28
N ASP A 166 3.64 5.86 -15.24
CA ASP A 166 2.67 6.96 -15.16
C ASP A 166 2.90 7.84 -13.90
N LYS A 167 4.16 8.14 -13.57
CA LYS A 167 4.52 8.90 -12.37
C LYS A 167 3.86 10.28 -12.36
N ILE A 168 3.13 10.58 -11.29
CA ILE A 168 2.48 11.88 -11.09
C ILE A 168 3.48 12.83 -10.45
N VAL A 169 3.88 13.87 -11.17
CA VAL A 169 4.77 14.94 -10.70
C VAL A 169 4.08 16.28 -10.87
N ALA A 170 4.20 17.15 -9.86
CA ALA A 170 3.79 18.53 -9.94
C ALA A 170 4.97 19.37 -10.46
N PHE A 171 4.70 20.30 -11.38
CA PHE A 171 5.66 21.26 -11.92
C PHE A 171 5.29 22.67 -11.49
#